data_b260e1419b36862e4de23a91d8b7ef79
#
_entry.id   b260e1419b36862e4de23a91d8b7ef79
#
_cell.length_a   1.000
_cell.length_b   1.000
_cell.length_c   1.000
_cell.angle_alpha   90.00
_cell.angle_beta   90.00
_cell.angle_gamma   90.00
#
_symmetry.space_group_name_H-M   'P 1'
#
loop_
_entity.id
_entity.type
_entity.pdbx_description
1 polymer ?
#
loop_
_entity_poly.entity_id
_entity_poly.type
_entity_poly.pdbx_seq_one_letter_code
_entity_poly.pdbx_strand_id
1 'polypeptide(L)'
;MYFFLTLIAIGCEEKSEQLQVEVFETSASGNKLTPLTEFSTGEKIVKIKLLPEEKYQTITGFGGAFTESSAYLLNKLGKENRKKIIDAYFGEGGANYSLTRTHMNSCDFSLSNYSYAPVEGDKDLEHFSIEEDKDDLIPFIKDAMAASTEGFKIFASPWTAPPWMKDNNNYVGGKLLPEYYDTWALFFSKYVDAYKEEGIDIWGFTVENEPLGNGNNWESMHYTPDEMTSFVQNHLGPKLEADGKGELKILGYDQNREHLKEWVDAQFRNEETSKYFDGTAIHWYASTFEVFPDELQYAHQKAPGKHLIQSEACVDAEVSKWKDDVWYWSKEATDWGWDWAPEEDKKYHPKYVPVYRYARDIIGCLNNWVDGWVDWNMVLDRQGGPNWFKNWCVAPVIVDPENDEVYFTPLYHTIAHFSRFIRPGAIKIGLENQNNSLQVTAVENLDGSFTVVILNQESEPMDFSLVLGNRSTDIQISGQAIQTIIVGM
;
A
#
# COMPACT_ATOMS: atom_id res chain seq x y z
N MET A 1 -0.74 -78.52 9.18
CA MET A 1 -1.50 -77.80 8.17
C MET A 1 -1.74 -76.39 8.76
N TYR A 2 -0.88 -75.46 8.49
CA TYR A 2 -0.97 -74.08 9.01
C TYR A 2 -1.68 -73.23 7.95
N PHE A 3 -2.84 -72.67 8.28
CA PHE A 3 -3.52 -71.66 7.46
C PHE A 3 -2.91 -70.27 7.75
N PHE A 4 -2.28 -69.65 6.75
CA PHE A 4 -1.95 -68.24 6.79
C PHE A 4 -3.19 -67.42 6.36
N LEU A 5 -3.74 -66.63 7.29
CA LEU A 5 -4.72 -65.60 6.95
C LEU A 5 -3.96 -64.35 6.50
N THR A 6 -4.05 -64.00 5.22
CA THR A 6 -3.57 -62.75 4.70
C THR A 6 -4.65 -61.69 4.94
N LEU A 7 -4.44 -60.76 5.88
CA LEU A 7 -5.26 -59.57 6.01
C LEU A 7 -4.94 -58.62 4.83
N ILE A 8 -5.88 -58.44 3.92
CA ILE A 8 -5.86 -57.38 2.92
C ILE A 8 -6.41 -56.15 3.64
N ALA A 9 -5.53 -55.21 3.97
CA ALA A 9 -5.95 -53.85 4.38
C ALA A 9 -6.44 -53.11 3.14
N ILE A 10 -7.77 -53.00 2.99
CA ILE A 10 -8.39 -52.11 2.03
C ILE A 10 -8.25 -50.71 2.63
N GLY A 11 -7.29 -49.96 2.14
CA GLY A 11 -7.20 -48.51 2.40
C GLY A 11 -8.42 -47.85 1.76
N CYS A 12 -9.40 -47.46 2.56
CA CYS A 12 -10.38 -46.47 2.13
C CYS A 12 -9.62 -45.15 1.92
N GLU A 13 -9.35 -44.76 0.70
CA GLU A 13 -9.16 -43.35 0.38
C GLU A 13 -10.48 -42.65 0.69
N GLU A 14 -10.55 -41.92 1.80
CA GLU A 14 -11.63 -40.97 2.06
C GLU A 14 -11.61 -39.98 0.88
N LYS A 15 -12.65 -40.04 0.04
CA LYS A 15 -12.86 -38.99 -0.97
C LYS A 15 -12.99 -37.67 -0.22
N SER A 16 -12.05 -36.75 -0.40
CA SER A 16 -12.17 -35.39 0.10
C SER A 16 -13.45 -34.77 -0.46
N GLU A 17 -14.23 -34.14 0.39
CA GLU A 17 -15.37 -33.35 -0.07
C GLU A 17 -14.85 -32.18 -0.94
N GLN A 18 -15.62 -31.86 -2.00
CA GLN A 18 -15.20 -30.78 -2.91
C GLN A 18 -15.36 -29.43 -2.22
N LEU A 19 -14.29 -28.63 -2.26
CA LEU A 19 -14.27 -27.25 -1.77
C LEU A 19 -14.94 -26.35 -2.82
N GLN A 20 -15.95 -25.57 -2.43
CA GLN A 20 -16.58 -24.59 -3.31
C GLN A 20 -15.74 -23.32 -3.34
N VAL A 21 -15.42 -22.83 -4.53
CA VAL A 21 -14.54 -21.67 -4.72
C VAL A 21 -15.05 -20.77 -5.86
N GLU A 22 -14.78 -19.48 -5.73
CA GLU A 22 -14.80 -18.52 -6.83
C GLU A 22 -13.36 -18.13 -7.14
N VAL A 23 -13.00 -18.06 -8.41
CA VAL A 23 -11.63 -17.76 -8.85
C VAL A 23 -11.64 -16.59 -9.81
N PHE A 24 -10.74 -15.64 -9.55
CA PHE A 24 -10.50 -14.48 -10.41
C PHE A 24 -9.04 -14.48 -10.84
N GLU A 25 -8.76 -14.17 -12.11
CA GLU A 25 -7.41 -14.16 -12.65
C GLU A 25 -7.08 -12.88 -13.43
N THR A 26 -5.84 -12.40 -13.24
CA THR A 26 -5.19 -11.44 -14.12
C THR A 26 -3.91 -12.08 -14.65
N SER A 27 -3.69 -12.04 -15.97
CA SER A 27 -2.56 -12.74 -16.59
C SER A 27 -1.97 -11.99 -17.78
N ALA A 28 -0.72 -12.31 -18.13
CA ALA A 28 -0.07 -11.80 -19.33
C ALA A 28 -0.79 -12.20 -20.62
N SER A 29 -1.60 -13.26 -20.60
CA SER A 29 -2.44 -13.71 -21.71
C SER A 29 -3.70 -12.86 -21.92
N GLY A 30 -3.98 -11.89 -21.01
CA GLY A 30 -5.03 -10.88 -21.19
C GLY A 30 -6.22 -10.95 -20.24
N ASN A 31 -6.25 -11.88 -19.27
CA ASN A 31 -7.23 -11.86 -18.19
C ASN A 31 -7.02 -10.59 -17.33
N LYS A 32 -8.13 -9.94 -16.93
CA LYS A 32 -8.14 -8.71 -16.13
C LYS A 32 -9.19 -8.84 -15.04
N LEU A 33 -8.81 -9.42 -13.91
CA LEU A 33 -9.70 -9.79 -12.80
C LEU A 33 -10.90 -10.62 -13.31
N THR A 34 -10.61 -11.52 -14.28
CA THR A 34 -11.61 -12.31 -14.99
C THR A 34 -12.06 -13.48 -14.11
N PRO A 35 -13.38 -13.65 -13.87
CA PRO A 35 -13.88 -14.82 -13.17
C PRO A 35 -13.68 -16.08 -14.02
N LEU A 36 -13.16 -17.15 -13.42
CA LEU A 36 -12.95 -18.44 -14.04
C LEU A 36 -14.01 -19.43 -13.54
N THR A 37 -14.62 -20.16 -14.47
CA THR A 37 -15.70 -21.13 -14.17
C THR A 37 -15.27 -22.56 -14.40
N GLU A 38 -14.18 -22.79 -15.11
CA GLU A 38 -13.66 -24.12 -15.43
C GLU A 38 -12.17 -24.19 -15.11
N PHE A 39 -11.75 -25.27 -14.50
CA PHE A 39 -10.37 -25.55 -14.14
C PHE A 39 -9.93 -26.82 -14.84
N SER A 40 -8.89 -26.75 -15.65
CA SER A 40 -8.24 -27.92 -16.26
C SER A 40 -7.01 -28.25 -15.44
N THR A 41 -6.93 -29.45 -14.92
CA THR A 41 -5.80 -29.89 -14.08
C THR A 41 -5.01 -31.00 -14.78
N GLY A 42 -3.68 -30.93 -14.62
CA GLY A 42 -2.77 -31.96 -15.11
C GLY A 42 -2.49 -33.06 -14.09
N GLU A 43 -1.50 -33.91 -14.37
CA GLU A 43 -1.16 -35.06 -13.51
C GLU A 43 -0.32 -34.68 -12.27
N LYS A 44 0.39 -33.54 -12.28
CA LYS A 44 1.25 -33.11 -11.17
C LYS A 44 0.60 -31.95 -10.40
N ILE A 45 0.03 -32.28 -9.25
CA ILE A 45 -0.67 -31.32 -8.40
C ILE A 45 0.15 -31.03 -7.15
N VAL A 46 0.47 -29.77 -6.94
CA VAL A 46 1.08 -29.23 -5.71
C VAL A 46 -0.02 -28.95 -4.70
N LYS A 47 0.23 -29.14 -3.41
CA LYS A 47 -0.77 -28.86 -2.38
C LYS A 47 -0.47 -27.52 -1.71
N ILE A 48 -1.52 -26.72 -1.59
CA ILE A 48 -1.59 -25.51 -0.78
C ILE A 48 -2.65 -25.75 0.29
N LYS A 49 -2.23 -25.86 1.56
CA LYS A 49 -3.12 -26.15 2.68
C LYS A 49 -3.30 -24.92 3.53
N LEU A 50 -4.54 -24.53 3.78
CA LEU A 50 -4.89 -23.45 4.68
C LEU A 50 -4.90 -23.94 6.13
N LEU A 51 -4.38 -23.11 7.04
CA LEU A 51 -4.30 -23.36 8.48
C LEU A 51 -5.04 -22.25 9.24
N PRO A 52 -6.39 -22.25 9.27
CA PRO A 52 -7.19 -21.19 9.86
C PRO A 52 -6.98 -20.99 11.37
N GLU A 53 -6.50 -22.01 12.06
CA GLU A 53 -6.16 -21.98 13.48
C GLU A 53 -4.91 -21.13 13.77
N GLU A 54 -4.02 -20.93 12.78
CA GLU A 54 -2.85 -20.07 12.89
C GLU A 54 -3.22 -18.65 12.51
N LYS A 55 -3.43 -17.78 13.51
CA LYS A 55 -3.85 -16.40 13.33
C LYS A 55 -2.67 -15.45 13.48
N TYR A 56 -2.62 -14.43 12.62
CA TYR A 56 -1.59 -13.40 12.61
C TYR A 56 -2.22 -12.00 12.75
N GLN A 57 -1.73 -11.00 12.02
CA GLN A 57 -2.23 -9.63 12.08
C GLN A 57 -3.64 -9.51 11.50
N THR A 58 -4.35 -8.48 12.01
CA THR A 58 -5.62 -8.02 11.44
C THR A 58 -5.34 -6.98 10.36
N ILE A 59 -5.94 -7.13 9.20
CA ILE A 59 -5.73 -6.26 8.04
C ILE A 59 -6.44 -4.92 8.24
N THR A 60 -5.68 -3.83 8.08
CA THR A 60 -6.18 -2.44 8.15
C THR A 60 -6.78 -2.00 6.83
N GLY A 61 -6.19 -2.38 5.69
CA GLY A 61 -6.73 -2.11 4.38
C GLY A 61 -5.69 -1.98 3.27
N PHE A 62 -6.19 -1.70 2.07
CA PHE A 62 -5.39 -1.48 0.86
C PHE A 62 -5.91 -0.25 0.11
N GLY A 63 -5.01 0.44 -0.61
CA GLY A 63 -5.41 1.57 -1.42
C GLY A 63 -4.28 2.29 -2.13
N GLY A 64 -4.46 3.60 -2.31
CA GLY A 64 -3.52 4.49 -2.97
C GLY A 64 -3.62 5.91 -2.41
N ALA A 65 -2.75 6.80 -2.87
CA ALA A 65 -2.67 8.16 -2.37
C ALA A 65 -3.51 9.14 -3.21
N PHE A 66 -4.24 9.98 -2.50
CA PHE A 66 -4.81 11.21 -3.03
C PHE A 66 -3.67 12.24 -3.15
N THR A 67 -3.32 12.62 -4.39
CA THR A 67 -2.34 13.65 -4.68
C THR A 67 -2.96 14.78 -5.49
N GLU A 68 -2.42 15.98 -5.37
CA GLU A 68 -2.86 17.13 -6.17
C GLU A 68 -2.77 16.82 -7.67
N SER A 69 -1.69 16.15 -8.11
CA SER A 69 -1.53 15.71 -9.52
C SER A 69 -2.70 14.83 -9.99
N SER A 70 -3.10 13.83 -9.20
CA SER A 70 -4.24 12.97 -9.53
C SER A 70 -5.55 13.76 -9.57
N ALA A 71 -5.77 14.62 -8.57
CA ALA A 71 -6.96 15.45 -8.48
C ALA A 71 -7.07 16.43 -9.66
N TYR A 72 -5.98 17.09 -10.00
CA TYR A 72 -5.89 17.98 -11.16
C TYR A 72 -6.26 17.27 -12.47
N LEU A 73 -5.73 16.07 -12.71
CA LEU A 73 -6.02 15.29 -13.90
C LEU A 73 -7.49 14.89 -13.94
N LEU A 74 -8.05 14.44 -12.83
CA LEU A 74 -9.48 14.09 -12.74
C LEU A 74 -10.38 15.29 -13.05
N ASN A 75 -9.98 16.50 -12.66
CA ASN A 75 -10.70 17.74 -12.97
C ASN A 75 -10.65 18.11 -14.46
N LYS A 76 -9.69 17.58 -15.22
CA LYS A 76 -9.55 17.80 -16.66
C LYS A 76 -10.34 16.81 -17.51
N LEU A 77 -10.75 15.67 -16.96
CA LEU A 77 -11.51 14.65 -17.66
C LEU A 77 -13.00 15.03 -17.79
N GLY A 78 -13.66 14.45 -18.79
CA GLY A 78 -15.11 14.44 -18.87
C GLY A 78 -15.76 13.72 -17.69
N LYS A 79 -16.97 14.10 -17.33
CA LYS A 79 -17.68 13.58 -16.14
C LYS A 79 -17.82 12.06 -16.14
N GLU A 80 -17.99 11.44 -17.30
CA GLU A 80 -18.14 9.99 -17.43
C GLU A 80 -16.82 9.27 -17.09
N ASN A 81 -15.69 9.74 -17.63
CA ASN A 81 -14.38 9.16 -17.36
C ASN A 81 -13.91 9.43 -15.92
N ARG A 82 -14.15 10.64 -15.38
CA ARG A 82 -13.93 10.92 -13.95
C ARG A 82 -14.71 9.91 -13.08
N LYS A 83 -16.02 9.78 -13.31
CA LYS A 83 -16.84 8.84 -12.55
C LYS A 83 -16.38 7.40 -12.69
N LYS A 84 -16.00 6.96 -13.89
CA LYS A 84 -15.49 5.62 -14.17
C LYS A 84 -14.25 5.31 -13.33
N ILE A 85 -13.33 6.26 -13.17
CA ILE A 85 -12.13 6.09 -12.35
C ILE A 85 -12.48 6.01 -10.86
N ILE A 86 -13.34 6.91 -10.37
CA ILE A 86 -13.79 6.93 -8.98
C ILE A 86 -14.50 5.61 -8.61
N ASP A 87 -15.44 5.17 -9.44
CA ASP A 87 -16.14 3.89 -9.24
C ASP A 87 -15.18 2.70 -9.28
N ALA A 88 -14.17 2.74 -10.15
CA ALA A 88 -13.19 1.68 -10.25
C ALA A 88 -12.33 1.56 -8.97
N TYR A 89 -11.96 2.66 -8.35
CA TYR A 89 -11.18 2.61 -7.11
C TYR A 89 -12.03 2.37 -5.86
N PHE A 90 -13.19 3.01 -5.73
CA PHE A 90 -13.95 3.07 -4.48
C PHE A 90 -15.31 2.38 -4.52
N GLY A 91 -15.85 2.13 -5.73
CA GLY A 91 -17.14 1.45 -5.88
C GLY A 91 -17.06 -0.05 -5.54
N GLU A 92 -18.18 -0.62 -5.11
CA GLU A 92 -18.31 -2.03 -4.72
C GLU A 92 -17.86 -3.03 -5.80
N GLY A 93 -18.12 -2.70 -7.08
CA GLY A 93 -17.67 -3.52 -8.23
C GLY A 93 -16.21 -3.32 -8.64
N GLY A 94 -15.51 -2.35 -8.06
CA GLY A 94 -14.14 -1.98 -8.37
C GLY A 94 -13.10 -2.62 -7.42
N ALA A 95 -11.98 -1.91 -7.24
CA ALA A 95 -10.93 -2.30 -6.30
C ALA A 95 -11.35 -2.14 -4.83
N ASN A 96 -12.38 -1.34 -4.55
CA ASN A 96 -12.96 -1.11 -3.23
C ASN A 96 -11.91 -0.72 -2.18
N TYR A 97 -11.12 0.32 -2.46
CA TYR A 97 -10.06 0.82 -1.59
C TYR A 97 -10.57 1.17 -0.20
N SER A 98 -9.82 0.81 0.84
CA SER A 98 -10.22 0.92 2.25
C SER A 98 -9.20 1.61 3.15
N LEU A 99 -7.97 1.81 2.67
CA LEU A 99 -6.92 2.57 3.34
C LEU A 99 -6.25 3.47 2.30
N THR A 100 -6.23 4.77 2.55
CA THR A 100 -5.69 5.77 1.62
C THR A 100 -4.75 6.72 2.32
N ARG A 101 -3.90 7.37 1.55
CA ARG A 101 -2.95 8.39 2.00
C ARG A 101 -3.29 9.73 1.36
N THR A 102 -2.92 10.84 2.00
CA THR A 102 -2.90 12.17 1.38
C THR A 102 -1.70 12.97 1.92
N HIS A 103 -1.27 13.99 1.19
CA HIS A 103 -0.19 14.86 1.64
C HIS A 103 -0.71 16.04 2.50
N MET A 104 0.14 16.57 3.36
CA MET A 104 -0.06 17.81 4.11
C MET A 104 0.95 18.85 3.61
N ASN A 105 0.51 20.03 3.21
CA ASN A 105 1.25 20.96 2.36
C ASN A 105 1.54 20.35 0.97
N SER A 106 2.35 21.01 0.15
CA SER A 106 2.78 20.43 -1.13
C SER A 106 3.73 19.24 -0.95
N CYS A 107 3.78 18.40 -1.99
CA CYS A 107 4.70 17.29 -2.15
C CYS A 107 5.30 17.31 -3.58
N ASP A 108 6.14 16.34 -3.90
CA ASP A 108 6.71 16.21 -5.26
C ASP A 108 5.63 16.08 -6.34
N PHE A 109 4.49 15.45 -6.05
CA PHE A 109 3.32 15.34 -6.94
C PHE A 109 2.27 16.45 -6.71
N SER A 110 2.72 17.63 -6.29
CA SER A 110 1.96 18.87 -6.39
C SER A 110 2.33 19.64 -7.67
N LEU A 111 1.52 20.62 -8.03
CA LEU A 111 1.77 21.47 -9.21
C LEU A 111 2.77 22.59 -8.92
N SER A 112 2.91 22.96 -7.66
CA SER A 112 3.88 23.93 -7.15
C SER A 112 4.12 23.72 -5.65
N ASN A 113 5.17 24.36 -5.11
CA ASN A 113 5.35 24.39 -3.66
C ASN A 113 4.33 25.31 -3.00
N TYR A 114 3.72 24.87 -1.91
CA TYR A 114 2.84 25.66 -1.05
C TYR A 114 2.85 25.14 0.38
N SER A 115 2.32 25.97 1.28
CA SER A 115 2.11 25.61 2.68
C SER A 115 0.80 26.19 3.19
N TYR A 116 0.08 25.45 4.04
CA TYR A 116 -1.13 25.92 4.73
C TYR A 116 -0.83 27.00 5.79
N ALA A 117 0.44 27.21 6.14
CA ALA A 117 0.90 28.25 7.08
C ALA A 117 2.01 29.11 6.45
N PRO A 118 1.68 29.94 5.42
CA PRO A 118 2.69 30.69 4.66
C PRO A 118 3.23 31.92 5.38
N VAL A 119 2.60 32.37 6.49
CA VAL A 119 2.96 33.61 7.17
C VAL A 119 4.10 33.37 8.17
N GLU A 120 5.26 33.98 7.90
CA GLU A 120 6.44 33.83 8.76
C GLU A 120 6.19 34.35 10.18
N GLY A 121 6.54 33.55 11.18
CA GLY A 121 6.43 33.89 12.60
C GLY A 121 5.02 33.75 13.19
N ASP A 122 4.04 33.26 12.44
CA ASP A 122 2.68 32.99 12.91
C ASP A 122 2.64 31.72 13.78
N LYS A 123 3.16 31.81 15.00
CA LYS A 123 3.27 30.66 15.92
C LYS A 123 1.92 30.10 16.38
N ASP A 124 0.89 30.91 16.40
CA ASP A 124 -0.47 30.51 16.78
C ASP A 124 -1.30 30.02 15.57
N LEU A 125 -0.68 30.03 14.36
CA LEU A 125 -1.29 29.64 13.09
C LEU A 125 -2.66 30.31 12.86
N GLU A 126 -2.74 31.62 13.12
CA GLU A 126 -3.96 32.40 12.89
C GLU A 126 -4.32 32.51 11.41
N HIS A 127 -3.30 32.39 10.52
CA HIS A 127 -3.45 32.44 9.07
C HIS A 127 -3.39 31.05 8.42
N PHE A 128 -3.60 29.97 9.20
CA PHE A 128 -3.64 28.61 8.67
C PHE A 128 -4.84 28.44 7.72
N SER A 129 -4.61 27.88 6.54
CA SER A 129 -5.66 27.67 5.53
C SER A 129 -5.32 26.49 4.61
N ILE A 130 -6.30 25.63 4.38
CA ILE A 130 -6.25 24.53 3.37
C ILE A 130 -6.89 24.94 2.04
N GLU A 131 -6.92 26.25 1.73
CA GLU A 131 -7.60 26.77 0.54
C GLU A 131 -7.05 26.14 -0.77
N GLU A 132 -5.74 25.83 -0.79
CA GLU A 132 -5.08 25.17 -1.93
C GLU A 132 -5.72 23.82 -2.29
N ASP A 133 -6.23 23.07 -1.30
CA ASP A 133 -6.81 21.75 -1.52
C ASP A 133 -8.27 21.78 -1.99
N LYS A 134 -8.94 22.95 -1.87
CA LYS A 134 -10.40 23.05 -2.10
C LYS A 134 -10.81 22.96 -3.54
N ASP A 135 -9.91 23.29 -4.47
CA ASP A 135 -10.22 23.28 -5.90
C ASP A 135 -10.09 21.90 -6.55
N ASP A 136 -9.35 20.97 -5.92
CA ASP A 136 -9.05 19.66 -6.52
C ASP A 136 -9.02 18.50 -5.51
N LEU A 137 -8.13 18.50 -4.52
CA LEU A 137 -7.92 17.37 -3.61
C LEU A 137 -9.16 17.04 -2.78
N ILE A 138 -9.79 18.04 -2.15
CA ILE A 138 -11.02 17.88 -1.35
C ILE A 138 -12.20 17.40 -2.21
N PRO A 139 -12.49 17.96 -3.40
CA PRO A 139 -13.49 17.40 -4.31
C PRO A 139 -13.21 15.95 -4.72
N PHE A 140 -11.96 15.57 -4.96
CA PHE A 140 -11.59 14.19 -5.27
C PHE A 140 -11.91 13.24 -4.11
N ILE A 141 -11.51 13.60 -2.87
CA ILE A 141 -11.81 12.79 -1.68
C ILE A 141 -13.33 12.67 -1.46
N LYS A 142 -14.09 13.75 -1.63
CA LYS A 142 -15.56 13.74 -1.50
C LYS A 142 -16.25 12.85 -2.55
N ASP A 143 -15.78 12.87 -3.80
CA ASP A 143 -16.27 11.96 -4.85
C ASP A 143 -15.98 10.49 -4.49
N ALA A 144 -14.77 10.21 -3.98
CA ALA A 144 -14.40 8.89 -3.49
C ALA A 144 -15.29 8.43 -2.32
N MET A 145 -15.55 9.31 -1.34
CA MET A 145 -16.46 9.04 -0.22
C MET A 145 -17.88 8.74 -0.70
N ALA A 146 -18.36 9.48 -1.69
CA ALA A 146 -19.69 9.28 -2.27
C ALA A 146 -19.83 7.95 -3.06
N ALA A 147 -18.75 7.46 -3.64
CA ALA A 147 -18.72 6.19 -4.39
C ALA A 147 -18.52 4.96 -3.47
N SER A 148 -17.86 5.13 -2.33
CA SER A 148 -17.58 4.05 -1.39
C SER A 148 -18.80 3.72 -0.55
N THR A 149 -19.19 2.43 -0.51
CA THR A 149 -20.32 1.95 0.32
C THR A 149 -19.87 1.56 1.73
N GLU A 150 -18.61 1.18 1.90
CA GLU A 150 -18.05 0.71 3.18
C GLU A 150 -17.20 1.76 3.90
N GLY A 151 -16.91 2.88 3.21
CA GLY A 151 -15.96 3.88 3.69
C GLY A 151 -14.50 3.43 3.58
N PHE A 152 -13.59 4.35 3.86
CA PHE A 152 -12.15 4.11 3.89
C PHE A 152 -11.48 5.01 4.92
N LYS A 153 -10.30 4.59 5.37
CA LYS A 153 -9.45 5.37 6.26
C LYS A 153 -8.52 6.26 5.43
N ILE A 154 -8.22 7.45 5.94
CA ILE A 154 -7.24 8.37 5.35
C ILE A 154 -6.19 8.66 6.41
N PHE A 155 -4.91 8.41 6.10
CA PHE A 155 -3.80 8.97 6.87
C PHE A 155 -3.10 10.04 6.03
N ALA A 156 -2.63 11.09 6.71
CA ALA A 156 -1.99 12.23 6.08
C ALA A 156 -0.49 12.26 6.40
N SER A 157 0.33 12.68 5.45
CA SER A 157 1.78 12.73 5.58
C SER A 157 2.32 14.10 5.16
N PRO A 158 3.05 14.83 6.00
CA PRO A 158 3.79 16.01 5.58
C PRO A 158 5.10 15.61 4.89
N TRP A 159 5.48 16.32 3.84
CA TRP A 159 6.81 16.24 3.21
C TRP A 159 7.79 17.22 3.82
N THR A 160 7.28 18.29 4.41
CA THR A 160 8.08 19.30 5.09
C THR A 160 7.22 20.26 5.90
N ALA A 161 7.76 20.81 6.97
CA ALA A 161 7.20 21.97 7.63
C ALA A 161 7.32 23.23 6.76
N PRO A 162 6.52 24.29 7.01
CA PRO A 162 6.70 25.57 6.35
C PRO A 162 8.14 26.06 6.42
N PRO A 163 8.72 26.66 5.36
CA PRO A 163 10.12 27.07 5.31
C PRO A 163 10.60 27.88 6.52
N TRP A 164 9.77 28.79 7.01
CA TRP A 164 10.10 29.66 8.14
C TRP A 164 10.23 28.94 9.49
N MET A 165 9.75 27.67 9.60
CA MET A 165 9.96 26.83 10.78
C MET A 165 11.27 26.04 10.71
N LYS A 166 12.02 26.10 9.61
CA LYS A 166 13.20 25.27 9.34
C LYS A 166 14.50 26.05 9.40
N ASP A 167 15.58 25.37 9.71
CA ASP A 167 16.92 25.95 9.83
C ASP A 167 17.49 26.50 8.52
N ASN A 168 17.00 26.01 7.37
CA ASN A 168 17.43 26.43 6.03
C ASN A 168 16.44 27.35 5.32
N ASN A 169 15.29 27.66 5.92
CA ASN A 169 14.22 28.48 5.35
C ASN A 169 13.84 28.06 3.90
N ASN A 170 13.71 26.74 3.66
CA ASN A 170 13.45 26.20 2.33
C ASN A 170 12.47 25.02 2.44
N TYR A 171 11.68 24.75 1.37
CA TYR A 171 10.85 23.56 1.27
C TYR A 171 11.69 22.27 1.20
N VAL A 172 12.91 22.33 0.66
CA VAL A 172 13.76 21.16 0.42
C VAL A 172 14.84 21.05 1.49
N GLY A 173 14.98 19.88 2.10
CA GLY A 173 15.99 19.58 3.12
C GLY A 173 15.80 20.38 4.41
N GLY A 174 16.85 20.48 5.21
CA GLY A 174 16.84 21.18 6.50
C GLY A 174 16.15 20.40 7.61
N LYS A 175 16.07 21.01 8.78
CA LYS A 175 15.46 20.44 10.00
C LYS A 175 14.49 21.44 10.62
N LEU A 176 13.47 20.90 11.28
CA LEU A 176 12.57 21.69 12.11
C LEU A 176 13.34 22.33 13.26
N LEU A 177 13.19 23.65 13.45
CA LEU A 177 13.79 24.35 14.57
C LEU A 177 13.04 24.04 15.87
N PRO A 178 13.74 23.78 16.99
CA PRO A 178 13.10 23.40 18.26
C PRO A 178 12.09 24.41 18.79
N GLU A 179 12.28 25.71 18.54
CA GLU A 179 11.35 26.78 18.93
C GLU A 179 9.99 26.72 18.20
N TYR A 180 9.84 25.86 17.18
CA TYR A 180 8.60 25.66 16.43
C TYR A 180 7.97 24.26 16.65
N TYR A 181 8.51 23.43 17.53
CA TYR A 181 7.95 22.09 17.78
C TYR A 181 6.48 22.14 18.22
N ASP A 182 6.13 23.06 19.12
CA ASP A 182 4.74 23.23 19.55
C ASP A 182 3.85 23.80 18.42
N THR A 183 4.38 24.71 17.60
CA THR A 183 3.70 25.25 16.42
C THR A 183 3.46 24.16 15.37
N TRP A 184 4.46 23.30 15.15
CA TRP A 184 4.32 22.19 14.22
C TRP A 184 3.32 21.13 14.73
N ALA A 185 3.29 20.84 16.02
CA ALA A 185 2.27 19.99 16.63
C ALA A 185 0.85 20.61 16.51
N LEU A 186 0.72 21.93 16.68
CA LEU A 186 -0.53 22.67 16.46
C LEU A 186 -0.98 22.58 14.98
N PHE A 187 -0.04 22.57 14.02
CA PHE A 187 -0.35 22.44 12.61
C PHE A 187 -1.12 21.14 12.29
N PHE A 188 -0.69 20.01 12.84
CA PHE A 188 -1.41 18.73 12.70
C PHE A 188 -2.83 18.81 13.27
N SER A 189 -2.98 19.44 14.42
CA SER A 189 -4.30 19.60 15.04
C SER A 189 -5.24 20.46 14.20
N LYS A 190 -4.74 21.61 13.67
CA LYS A 190 -5.52 22.49 12.78
C LYS A 190 -5.88 21.84 11.45
N TYR A 191 -4.96 21.03 10.89
CA TYR A 191 -5.24 20.27 9.68
C TYR A 191 -6.44 19.33 9.84
N VAL A 192 -6.49 18.60 10.96
CA VAL A 192 -7.65 17.73 11.26
C VAL A 192 -8.93 18.52 11.36
N ASP A 193 -8.91 19.66 12.05
CA ASP A 193 -10.12 20.50 12.20
C ASP A 193 -10.59 21.02 10.83
N ALA A 194 -9.68 21.50 9.99
CA ALA A 194 -10.00 22.03 8.68
C ALA A 194 -10.58 20.95 7.73
N TYR A 195 -10.00 19.75 7.72
CA TYR A 195 -10.55 18.63 6.93
C TYR A 195 -11.89 18.15 7.47
N LYS A 196 -12.07 18.15 8.79
CA LYS A 196 -13.35 17.82 9.42
C LYS A 196 -14.44 18.84 9.09
N GLU A 197 -14.13 20.13 9.00
CA GLU A 197 -15.04 21.17 8.52
C GLU A 197 -15.50 20.91 7.09
N GLU A 198 -14.64 20.30 6.26
CA GLU A 198 -14.99 19.83 4.92
C GLU A 198 -15.76 18.50 4.92
N GLY A 199 -16.00 17.89 6.08
CA GLY A 199 -16.68 16.60 6.22
C GLY A 199 -15.79 15.39 5.97
N ILE A 200 -14.47 15.55 6.06
CA ILE A 200 -13.47 14.49 5.85
C ILE A 200 -12.83 14.15 7.20
N ASP A 201 -12.96 12.90 7.61
CA ASP A 201 -12.34 12.39 8.83
C ASP A 201 -10.94 11.83 8.52
N ILE A 202 -9.91 12.34 9.19
CA ILE A 202 -8.56 11.82 9.16
C ILE A 202 -8.43 10.71 10.20
N TRP A 203 -7.93 9.54 9.78
CA TRP A 203 -7.71 8.40 10.66
C TRP A 203 -6.38 8.49 11.43
N GLY A 204 -5.36 9.09 10.81
CA GLY A 204 -4.03 9.20 11.41
C GLY A 204 -3.04 9.96 10.56
N PHE A 205 -1.78 9.90 10.98
CA PHE A 205 -0.66 10.58 10.34
C PHE A 205 0.56 9.68 10.24
N THR A 206 1.41 9.93 9.23
CA THR A 206 2.84 9.73 9.42
C THR A 206 3.47 11.05 9.90
N VAL A 207 4.54 10.98 10.69
CA VAL A 207 5.14 12.17 11.29
C VAL A 207 5.85 13.03 10.25
N GLU A 208 6.49 12.39 9.29
CA GLU A 208 7.21 12.99 8.17
C GLU A 208 7.38 11.95 7.05
N ASN A 209 7.16 12.37 5.80
CA ASN A 209 7.53 11.55 4.65
C ASN A 209 9.05 11.55 4.47
N GLU A 210 9.64 10.38 4.40
CA GLU A 210 11.06 10.16 4.09
C GLU A 210 12.03 11.00 4.94
N PRO A 211 12.03 10.83 6.27
CA PRO A 211 12.81 11.67 7.20
C PRO A 211 14.34 11.54 7.03
N LEU A 212 14.85 10.54 6.30
CA LEU A 212 16.24 10.45 5.90
C LEU A 212 16.56 11.35 4.70
N GLY A 213 15.54 11.96 4.09
CA GLY A 213 15.63 12.84 2.94
C GLY A 213 15.60 12.11 1.60
N ASN A 214 15.55 12.90 0.54
CA ASN A 214 15.42 12.47 -0.85
C ASN A 214 16.55 13.00 -1.76
N GLY A 215 17.71 13.22 -1.20
CA GLY A 215 18.85 13.79 -1.94
C GLY A 215 18.71 15.29 -2.25
N ASN A 216 17.87 16.02 -1.54
CA ASN A 216 17.54 17.44 -1.74
C ASN A 216 16.90 17.73 -3.11
N ASN A 217 16.02 16.86 -3.54
CA ASN A 217 15.32 16.99 -4.83
C ASN A 217 14.00 17.78 -4.68
N TRP A 218 13.02 17.23 -3.97
CA TRP A 218 11.71 17.84 -3.72
C TRP A 218 11.49 18.14 -2.24
N GLU A 219 10.29 18.52 -1.85
CA GLU A 219 9.95 18.80 -0.46
C GLU A 219 10.48 17.71 0.47
N SER A 220 11.19 18.13 1.52
CA SER A 220 11.74 17.20 2.50
C SER A 220 12.16 17.90 3.77
N MET A 221 12.18 17.16 4.88
CA MET A 221 12.69 17.63 6.15
C MET A 221 13.31 16.46 6.91
N HIS A 222 14.49 16.67 7.50
CA HIS A 222 15.23 15.60 8.14
C HIS A 222 14.89 15.44 9.61
N TYR A 223 14.69 14.19 10.02
CA TYR A 223 14.71 13.76 11.41
C TYR A 223 15.71 12.63 11.60
N THR A 224 16.32 12.58 12.77
CA THR A 224 16.88 11.33 13.30
C THR A 224 15.81 10.54 14.04
N PRO A 225 16.02 9.24 14.31
CA PRO A 225 15.07 8.44 15.09
C PRO A 225 14.75 9.06 16.47
N ASP A 226 15.76 9.61 17.17
CA ASP A 226 15.58 10.26 18.45
C ASP A 226 14.85 11.61 18.36
N GLU A 227 15.12 12.42 17.33
CA GLU A 227 14.44 13.71 17.11
C GLU A 227 12.94 13.48 16.85
N MET A 228 12.57 12.54 15.96
CA MET A 228 11.17 12.19 15.69
C MET A 228 10.48 11.65 16.95
N THR A 229 11.14 10.73 17.67
CA THR A 229 10.59 10.16 18.90
C THR A 229 10.36 11.24 19.95
N SER A 230 11.31 12.16 20.13
CA SER A 230 11.17 13.29 21.06
C SER A 230 10.05 14.26 20.65
N PHE A 231 9.90 14.55 19.36
CA PHE A 231 8.83 15.40 18.86
C PHE A 231 7.45 14.78 19.13
N VAL A 232 7.27 13.49 18.82
CA VAL A 232 6.00 12.78 19.08
C VAL A 232 5.70 12.72 20.56
N GLN A 233 6.68 12.31 21.38
CA GLN A 233 6.50 12.11 22.83
C GLN A 233 6.18 13.42 23.56
N ASN A 234 6.89 14.52 23.22
CA ASN A 234 6.85 15.73 24.02
C ASN A 234 5.95 16.85 23.46
N HIS A 235 5.59 16.78 22.17
CA HIS A 235 4.86 17.85 21.47
C HIS A 235 3.62 17.32 20.75
N LEU A 236 3.75 16.46 19.72
CA LEU A 236 2.62 16.04 18.87
C LEU A 236 1.57 15.23 19.64
N GLY A 237 1.99 14.16 20.33
CA GLY A 237 1.08 13.30 21.08
C GLY A 237 0.32 14.05 22.18
N PRO A 238 1.00 14.81 23.08
CA PRO A 238 0.34 15.63 24.10
C PRO A 238 -0.58 16.69 23.51
N LYS A 239 -0.24 17.31 22.36
CA LYS A 239 -1.08 18.32 21.71
C LYS A 239 -2.38 17.70 21.19
N LEU A 240 -2.31 16.58 20.48
CA LEU A 240 -3.49 15.88 19.97
C LEU A 240 -4.37 15.37 21.13
N GLU A 241 -3.77 14.86 22.20
CA GLU A 241 -4.52 14.43 23.39
C GLU A 241 -5.26 15.63 24.05
N ALA A 242 -4.58 16.76 24.22
CA ALA A 242 -5.14 17.98 24.79
C ALA A 242 -6.28 18.59 23.94
N ASP A 243 -6.22 18.45 22.62
CA ASP A 243 -7.22 18.93 21.69
C ASP A 243 -8.40 17.93 21.48
N GLY A 244 -8.42 16.81 22.25
CA GLY A 244 -9.45 15.79 22.14
C GLY A 244 -9.34 14.92 20.89
N LYS A 245 -8.13 14.81 20.31
CA LYS A 245 -7.80 14.06 19.09
C LYS A 245 -6.90 12.85 19.37
N GLY A 246 -6.87 12.37 20.61
CA GLY A 246 -6.02 11.23 21.03
C GLY A 246 -6.35 9.88 20.37
N GLU A 247 -7.45 9.79 19.62
CA GLU A 247 -7.83 8.60 18.84
C GLU A 247 -7.07 8.48 17.51
N LEU A 248 -6.48 9.58 17.01
CA LEU A 248 -5.74 9.60 15.75
C LEU A 248 -4.49 8.75 15.86
N LYS A 249 -4.24 7.99 14.79
CA LYS A 249 -3.07 7.12 14.72
C LYS A 249 -1.82 7.91 14.35
N ILE A 250 -0.73 7.72 15.09
CA ILE A 250 0.57 8.29 14.80
C ILE A 250 1.50 7.15 14.37
N LEU A 251 1.91 7.19 13.10
CA LEU A 251 2.85 6.25 12.51
C LEU A 251 4.21 6.94 12.39
N GLY A 252 5.23 6.35 12.95
CA GLY A 252 6.58 6.87 12.82
C GLY A 252 7.29 6.34 11.56
N TYR A 253 8.50 6.79 11.33
CA TYR A 253 9.39 6.40 10.23
C TYR A 253 8.94 6.91 8.86
N ASP A 254 8.16 6.13 8.08
CA ASP A 254 7.67 6.47 6.74
C ASP A 254 8.79 6.56 5.68
N GLN A 255 9.67 5.56 5.68
CA GLN A 255 10.85 5.47 4.83
C GLN A 255 11.13 4.02 4.41
N ASN A 256 12.15 3.81 3.57
CA ASN A 256 12.57 2.51 3.07
C ASN A 256 12.98 1.52 4.16
N ARG A 257 12.68 0.23 3.95
CA ARG A 257 12.73 -0.84 4.96
C ARG A 257 14.10 -1.16 5.54
N GLU A 258 15.20 -0.83 4.84
CA GLU A 258 16.58 -1.17 5.23
C GLU A 258 17.03 -0.54 6.56
N HIS A 259 16.44 0.60 6.95
CA HIS A 259 16.75 1.28 8.21
C HIS A 259 15.68 1.08 9.29
N LEU A 260 14.66 0.23 9.05
CA LEU A 260 13.50 0.07 9.92
C LEU A 260 13.88 -0.27 11.38
N LYS A 261 14.88 -1.13 11.60
CA LYS A 261 15.26 -1.58 12.96
C LYS A 261 15.66 -0.44 13.87
N GLU A 262 16.48 0.49 13.42
CA GLU A 262 16.94 1.60 14.26
C GLU A 262 15.79 2.55 14.63
N TRP A 263 14.83 2.74 13.73
CA TRP A 263 13.67 3.60 13.97
C TRP A 263 12.68 2.98 14.96
N VAL A 264 12.35 1.71 14.81
CA VAL A 264 11.49 1.02 15.79
C VAL A 264 12.16 0.87 17.15
N ASP A 265 13.49 0.79 17.21
CA ASP A 265 14.25 0.79 18.48
C ASP A 265 14.14 2.12 19.21
N ALA A 266 14.11 3.23 18.52
CA ALA A 266 13.89 4.55 19.10
C ALA A 266 12.43 4.76 19.54
N GLN A 267 11.47 4.49 18.65
CA GLN A 267 10.03 4.70 18.85
C GLN A 267 9.50 3.82 20.00
N PHE A 268 9.91 2.56 20.06
CA PHE A 268 9.43 1.58 21.01
C PHE A 268 10.49 1.18 22.04
N ARG A 269 11.34 2.14 22.43
CA ARG A 269 12.42 1.94 23.40
C ARG A 269 11.90 1.54 24.78
N ASN A 270 10.82 2.18 25.21
CA ASN A 270 10.15 1.95 26.48
C ASN A 270 8.67 2.43 26.40
N GLU A 271 7.91 2.27 27.48
CA GLU A 271 6.50 2.66 27.54
C GLU A 271 6.27 4.16 27.29
N GLU A 272 7.19 4.99 27.76
CA GLU A 272 7.09 6.46 27.64
C GLU A 272 7.25 6.90 26.19
N THR A 273 8.26 6.40 25.46
CA THR A 273 8.49 6.73 24.05
C THR A 273 7.39 6.14 23.17
N SER A 274 6.88 4.95 23.50
CA SER A 274 5.86 4.25 22.70
C SER A 274 4.43 4.72 22.94
N LYS A 275 4.19 5.56 23.95
CA LYS A 275 2.84 5.94 24.40
C LYS A 275 1.96 6.46 23.25
N TYR A 276 2.52 7.29 22.38
CA TYR A 276 1.78 7.97 21.32
C TYR A 276 1.96 7.36 19.94
N PHE A 277 2.89 6.42 19.77
CA PHE A 277 3.01 5.72 18.49
C PHE A 277 2.02 4.57 18.38
N ASP A 278 1.20 4.58 17.34
CA ASP A 278 0.28 3.49 17.01
C ASP A 278 0.91 2.48 16.06
N GLY A 279 2.02 2.83 15.41
CA GLY A 279 2.72 1.96 14.48
C GLY A 279 3.89 2.61 13.76
N THR A 280 4.31 1.94 12.69
CA THR A 280 5.42 2.35 11.83
C THR A 280 4.99 2.24 10.38
N ALA A 281 5.28 3.27 9.59
CA ALA A 281 5.06 3.32 8.15
C ALA A 281 6.37 3.01 7.41
N ILE A 282 6.27 2.34 6.27
CA ILE A 282 7.43 1.88 5.48
C ILE A 282 7.20 2.09 3.98
N HIS A 283 8.31 2.26 3.23
CA HIS A 283 8.36 2.35 1.78
C HIS A 283 9.16 1.19 1.17
N TRP A 284 9.02 0.96 -0.14
CA TRP A 284 9.60 -0.20 -0.81
C TRP A 284 10.85 0.07 -1.69
N TYR A 285 11.34 1.33 -1.71
CA TYR A 285 12.32 1.76 -2.72
C TYR A 285 13.75 1.24 -2.50
N ALA A 286 14.06 0.66 -1.34
CA ALA A 286 15.38 0.10 -1.05
C ALA A 286 15.77 -1.08 -1.96
N SER A 287 14.79 -1.80 -2.52
CA SER A 287 15.04 -2.93 -3.43
C SER A 287 13.85 -3.15 -4.36
N THR A 288 14.12 -3.70 -5.56
CA THR A 288 13.07 -4.08 -6.52
C THR A 288 12.57 -5.51 -6.34
N PHE A 289 13.17 -6.29 -5.47
CA PHE A 289 12.79 -7.69 -5.24
C PHE A 289 12.73 -8.09 -3.77
N GLU A 290 13.52 -7.43 -2.91
CA GLU A 290 13.63 -7.78 -1.48
C GLU A 290 12.47 -7.14 -0.70
N VAL A 291 11.79 -7.95 0.13
CA VAL A 291 10.70 -7.51 1.01
C VAL A 291 11.21 -7.15 2.40
N PHE A 292 12.46 -7.48 2.71
CA PHE A 292 13.11 -7.27 4.02
C PHE A 292 12.38 -8.01 5.17
N PRO A 293 12.19 -9.34 5.07
CA PRO A 293 11.41 -10.09 6.06
C PRO A 293 11.99 -10.00 7.47
N ASP A 294 13.32 -9.94 7.62
CA ASP A 294 13.99 -9.84 8.92
C ASP A 294 13.72 -8.50 9.61
N GLU A 295 13.64 -7.41 8.85
CA GLU A 295 13.29 -6.06 9.33
C GLU A 295 11.83 -6.00 9.75
N LEU A 296 10.92 -6.53 8.94
CA LEU A 296 9.49 -6.56 9.21
C LEU A 296 9.16 -7.41 10.44
N GLN A 297 9.73 -8.61 10.54
CA GLN A 297 9.57 -9.47 11.71
C GLN A 297 10.15 -8.84 12.97
N TYR A 298 11.29 -8.17 12.86
CA TYR A 298 11.89 -7.44 13.98
C TYR A 298 10.96 -6.33 14.48
N ALA A 299 10.40 -5.53 13.56
CA ALA A 299 9.48 -4.46 13.91
C ALA A 299 8.26 -5.00 14.68
N HIS A 300 7.65 -6.08 14.18
CA HIS A 300 6.55 -6.74 14.86
C HIS A 300 6.95 -7.29 16.24
N GLN A 301 8.11 -7.94 16.37
CA GLN A 301 8.59 -8.48 17.65
C GLN A 301 8.86 -7.36 18.66
N LYS A 302 9.38 -6.22 18.22
CA LYS A 302 9.67 -5.05 19.06
C LYS A 302 8.40 -4.36 19.56
N ALA A 303 7.36 -4.30 18.71
CA ALA A 303 6.11 -3.60 19.00
C ALA A 303 4.89 -4.46 18.61
N PRO A 304 4.65 -5.60 19.29
CA PRO A 304 3.54 -6.48 18.97
C PRO A 304 2.20 -5.74 19.15
N GLY A 305 1.29 -5.90 18.19
CA GLY A 305 -0.03 -5.25 18.20
C GLY A 305 -0.04 -3.79 17.76
N LYS A 306 1.11 -3.22 17.37
CA LYS A 306 1.18 -1.92 16.69
C LYS A 306 1.09 -2.12 15.17
N HIS A 307 0.57 -1.11 14.47
CA HIS A 307 0.48 -1.13 13.00
C HIS A 307 1.86 -1.21 12.34
N LEU A 308 1.93 -1.94 11.25
CA LEU A 308 3.04 -1.92 10.31
C LEU A 308 2.45 -1.73 8.91
N ILE A 309 2.56 -0.53 8.35
CA ILE A 309 1.88 -0.15 7.11
C ILE A 309 2.89 0.16 6.03
N GLN A 310 2.80 -0.54 4.90
CA GLN A 310 3.44 -0.11 3.66
C GLN A 310 2.68 1.11 3.15
N SER A 311 3.24 2.29 3.33
CA SER A 311 2.57 3.59 3.17
C SER A 311 2.76 4.20 1.80
N GLU A 312 3.78 3.75 1.03
CA GLU A 312 4.03 4.24 -0.31
C GLU A 312 4.78 3.24 -1.18
N ALA A 313 4.33 3.09 -2.43
CA ALA A 313 4.95 2.30 -3.47
C ALA A 313 4.59 2.85 -4.85
N CYS A 314 5.52 2.92 -5.79
CA CYS A 314 5.23 3.12 -7.21
C CYS A 314 6.31 2.51 -8.10
N VAL A 315 6.00 2.35 -9.37
CA VAL A 315 7.00 2.04 -10.40
C VAL A 315 7.56 3.36 -10.92
N ASP A 316 8.86 3.56 -10.74
CA ASP A 316 9.56 4.66 -11.37
C ASP A 316 9.68 4.39 -12.86
N ALA A 317 9.26 5.33 -13.70
CA ALA A 317 9.35 5.22 -15.15
C ALA A 317 9.40 6.58 -15.82
N GLU A 318 10.40 6.80 -16.68
CA GLU A 318 10.53 8.05 -17.43
C GLU A 318 9.36 8.27 -18.39
N VAL A 319 8.86 7.18 -19.00
CA VAL A 319 7.69 7.21 -19.91
C VAL A 319 6.82 5.99 -19.69
N SER A 320 5.60 6.21 -19.25
CA SER A 320 4.60 5.16 -19.11
C SER A 320 4.13 4.62 -20.45
N LYS A 321 3.92 3.30 -20.54
CA LYS A 321 3.38 2.66 -21.76
C LYS A 321 1.86 2.75 -21.78
N TRP A 322 1.36 3.59 -22.65
CA TRP A 322 -0.07 3.83 -22.85
C TRP A 322 -0.75 2.68 -23.60
N LYS A 323 -1.75 2.07 -23.00
CA LYS A 323 -2.54 0.96 -23.58
C LYS A 323 -1.70 -0.24 -24.05
N ASP A 324 -0.55 -0.44 -23.44
CA ASP A 324 0.37 -1.56 -23.72
C ASP A 324 0.56 -2.43 -22.48
N ASP A 325 -0.33 -3.41 -22.30
CA ASP A 325 -0.29 -4.33 -21.16
C ASP A 325 1.01 -5.15 -21.13
N VAL A 326 1.60 -5.48 -22.27
CA VAL A 326 2.82 -6.29 -22.40
C VAL A 326 4.00 -5.65 -21.67
N TRP A 327 4.06 -4.33 -21.67
CA TRP A 327 5.10 -3.59 -20.95
C TRP A 327 5.12 -3.94 -19.46
N TYR A 328 3.93 -4.04 -18.82
CA TYR A 328 3.81 -4.32 -17.38
C TYR A 328 4.14 -5.77 -17.01
N TRP A 329 4.17 -6.67 -18.00
CA TRP A 329 4.56 -8.07 -17.87
C TRP A 329 5.98 -8.34 -18.37
N SER A 330 6.77 -7.30 -18.66
CA SER A 330 8.11 -7.36 -19.23
C SER A 330 9.15 -6.74 -18.30
N LYS A 331 10.37 -7.26 -18.33
CA LYS A 331 11.53 -6.69 -17.63
C LYS A 331 12.05 -5.39 -18.27
N GLU A 332 11.74 -5.14 -19.52
CA GLU A 332 12.11 -3.93 -20.24
C GLU A 332 11.40 -2.69 -19.68
N ALA A 333 10.32 -2.89 -18.91
CA ALA A 333 9.62 -1.82 -18.23
C ALA A 333 10.47 -1.03 -17.21
N THR A 334 11.60 -1.55 -16.79
CA THR A 334 12.34 -1.03 -15.64
C THR A 334 13.77 -0.64 -15.97
N ASP A 335 14.02 -0.14 -17.19
CA ASP A 335 15.34 0.39 -17.57
C ASP A 335 15.62 1.78 -17.00
N TRP A 336 14.59 2.56 -16.71
CA TRP A 336 14.70 3.89 -16.14
C TRP A 336 15.05 3.84 -14.65
N GLY A 337 15.83 4.81 -14.18
CA GLY A 337 16.11 5.02 -12.77
C GLY A 337 17.39 4.35 -12.25
N TRP A 338 17.92 3.32 -12.92
CA TRP A 338 19.11 2.63 -12.43
C TRP A 338 20.41 3.41 -12.64
N ASP A 339 20.42 4.38 -13.54
CA ASP A 339 21.59 5.22 -13.80
C ASP A 339 21.92 6.17 -12.64
N TRP A 340 20.93 6.50 -11.81
CA TRP A 340 21.11 7.33 -10.62
C TRP A 340 21.65 6.58 -9.39
N ALA A 341 21.42 5.26 -9.31
CA ALA A 341 21.87 4.47 -8.19
C ALA A 341 23.40 4.30 -8.19
N PRO A 342 24.08 4.42 -7.02
CA PRO A 342 25.48 4.05 -6.89
C PRO A 342 25.74 2.63 -7.41
N GLU A 343 26.93 2.41 -7.98
CA GLU A 343 27.26 1.12 -8.61
C GLU A 343 27.18 -0.07 -7.63
N GLU A 344 27.51 0.17 -6.34
CA GLU A 344 27.40 -0.81 -5.27
C GLU A 344 25.95 -1.21 -4.95
N ASP A 345 24.98 -0.32 -5.22
CA ASP A 345 23.57 -0.53 -4.91
C ASP A 345 22.78 -1.11 -6.07
N LYS A 346 23.28 -1.07 -7.30
CA LYS A 346 22.62 -1.63 -8.48
C LYS A 346 22.26 -3.12 -8.34
N LYS A 347 23.00 -3.86 -7.51
CA LYS A 347 22.71 -5.27 -7.20
C LYS A 347 21.37 -5.47 -6.47
N TYR A 348 20.89 -4.45 -5.73
CA TYR A 348 19.60 -4.48 -5.03
C TYR A 348 18.43 -4.09 -5.92
N HIS A 349 18.76 -3.68 -7.15
CA HIS A 349 17.80 -3.14 -8.11
C HIS A 349 17.91 -3.86 -9.47
N PRO A 350 17.81 -5.19 -9.53
CA PRO A 350 17.79 -5.86 -10.83
C PRO A 350 16.50 -5.50 -11.58
N LYS A 351 16.55 -5.58 -12.90
CA LYS A 351 15.35 -5.44 -13.73
C LYS A 351 14.25 -6.37 -13.27
N TYR A 352 13.04 -5.86 -13.19
CA TYR A 352 11.88 -6.58 -12.69
C TYR A 352 10.66 -6.42 -13.61
N VAL A 353 9.69 -7.28 -13.42
CA VAL A 353 8.35 -7.16 -14.05
C VAL A 353 7.45 -6.39 -13.09
N PRO A 354 6.86 -5.24 -13.49
CA PRO A 354 6.07 -4.40 -12.60
C PRO A 354 4.94 -5.13 -11.88
N VAL A 355 4.15 -5.95 -12.58
CA VAL A 355 3.08 -6.76 -11.97
C VAL A 355 3.64 -7.69 -10.89
N TYR A 356 4.80 -8.34 -11.15
CA TYR A 356 5.39 -9.24 -10.16
C TYR A 356 5.91 -8.50 -8.94
N ARG A 357 6.45 -7.29 -9.11
CA ARG A 357 6.91 -6.48 -7.99
C ARG A 357 5.75 -6.17 -7.04
N TYR A 358 4.62 -5.68 -7.59
CA TYR A 358 3.43 -5.38 -6.78
C TYR A 358 2.89 -6.62 -6.07
N ALA A 359 2.59 -7.68 -6.82
CA ALA A 359 2.02 -8.90 -6.26
C ALA A 359 2.95 -9.55 -5.21
N ARG A 360 4.25 -9.65 -5.51
CA ARG A 360 5.26 -10.21 -4.60
C ARG A 360 5.40 -9.37 -3.34
N ASP A 361 5.45 -8.04 -3.48
CA ASP A 361 5.60 -7.14 -2.34
C ASP A 361 4.39 -7.22 -1.42
N ILE A 362 3.17 -7.18 -1.94
CA ILE A 362 1.95 -7.29 -1.14
C ILE A 362 1.89 -8.67 -0.44
N ILE A 363 2.13 -9.77 -1.17
CA ILE A 363 2.17 -11.12 -0.58
C ILE A 363 3.24 -11.21 0.50
N GLY A 364 4.44 -10.72 0.23
CA GLY A 364 5.56 -10.74 1.17
C GLY A 364 5.30 -9.88 2.41
N CYS A 365 4.73 -8.70 2.24
CA CYS A 365 4.30 -7.82 3.32
C CYS A 365 3.29 -8.51 4.24
N LEU A 366 2.21 -9.06 3.67
CA LEU A 366 1.18 -9.76 4.43
C LEU A 366 1.73 -11.00 5.17
N ASN A 367 2.68 -11.70 4.56
CA ASN A 367 3.31 -12.86 5.19
C ASN A 367 4.35 -12.47 6.27
N ASN A 368 4.67 -11.17 6.42
CA ASN A 368 5.63 -10.64 7.38
C ASN A 368 5.04 -9.49 8.22
N TRP A 369 3.80 -9.65 8.71
CA TRP A 369 3.15 -8.78 9.70
C TRP A 369 2.69 -7.39 9.22
N VAL A 370 2.89 -7.02 7.96
CA VAL A 370 2.34 -5.77 7.43
C VAL A 370 0.83 -5.89 7.36
N ASP A 371 0.12 -4.92 7.91
CA ASP A 371 -1.34 -4.94 8.05
C ASP A 371 -2.08 -3.99 7.11
N GLY A 372 -1.36 -3.11 6.41
CA GLY A 372 -1.89 -2.21 5.39
C GLY A 372 -0.90 -1.98 4.26
N TRP A 373 -1.41 -1.80 3.03
CA TRP A 373 -0.57 -1.54 1.86
C TRP A 373 -1.20 -0.46 0.97
N VAL A 374 -0.46 0.62 0.74
CA VAL A 374 -0.91 1.80 0.01
C VAL A 374 0.07 2.12 -1.12
N ASP A 375 -0.47 2.24 -2.33
CA ASP A 375 0.24 2.71 -3.51
C ASP A 375 0.41 4.23 -3.47
N TRP A 376 1.29 4.77 -4.33
CA TRP A 376 1.44 6.20 -4.49
C TRP A 376 0.29 6.77 -5.35
N ASN A 377 0.57 7.56 -6.37
CA ASN A 377 -0.46 8.24 -7.17
C ASN A 377 -1.50 7.29 -7.77
N MET A 378 -2.79 7.54 -7.54
CA MET A 378 -3.85 6.76 -8.16
C MET A 378 -3.98 7.02 -9.65
N VAL A 379 -3.79 8.26 -10.11
CA VAL A 379 -3.96 8.68 -11.51
C VAL A 379 -2.80 9.58 -11.93
N LEU A 380 -2.18 9.26 -13.05
CA LEU A 380 -1.17 10.10 -13.68
C LEU A 380 -1.42 10.20 -15.18
N ASP A 381 -0.78 11.17 -15.84
CA ASP A 381 -0.86 11.32 -17.29
C ASP A 381 0.10 10.35 -18.02
N ARG A 382 0.14 10.44 -19.35
CA ARG A 382 0.98 9.60 -20.22
C ARG A 382 2.47 9.82 -20.02
N GLN A 383 2.88 10.93 -19.40
CA GLN A 383 4.27 11.22 -19.05
C GLN A 383 4.63 10.66 -17.68
N GLY A 384 3.66 10.41 -16.80
CA GLY A 384 3.88 10.01 -15.42
C GLY A 384 3.83 11.19 -14.44
N GLY A 385 3.14 12.27 -14.80
CA GLY A 385 2.89 13.49 -14.04
C GLY A 385 1.41 13.89 -14.09
N PRO A 386 1.10 15.19 -13.96
CA PRO A 386 2.01 16.32 -13.82
C PRO A 386 2.62 16.45 -12.42
N ASN A 387 3.76 17.11 -12.31
CA ASN A 387 4.30 17.55 -11.03
C ASN A 387 5.36 18.65 -11.25
N TRP A 388 5.60 19.45 -10.21
CA TRP A 388 6.50 20.60 -10.33
C TRP A 388 7.97 20.19 -10.48
N PHE A 389 8.36 19.05 -9.87
CA PHE A 389 9.75 18.59 -9.87
C PHE A 389 10.13 17.79 -11.12
N LYS A 390 9.16 17.31 -11.90
CA LYS A 390 9.34 16.39 -13.05
C LYS A 390 9.89 15.03 -12.64
N ASN A 391 9.45 14.52 -11.51
CA ASN A 391 9.64 13.15 -11.06
C ASN A 391 8.54 12.27 -11.69
N TRP A 392 8.92 11.39 -12.62
CA TRP A 392 7.93 10.62 -13.38
C TRP A 392 7.69 9.25 -12.77
N CYS A 393 6.42 8.91 -12.57
CA CYS A 393 6.01 7.61 -12.04
C CYS A 393 4.92 6.97 -12.90
N VAL A 394 4.68 5.68 -12.71
CA VAL A 394 3.54 4.96 -13.28
C VAL A 394 2.45 4.86 -12.23
N ALA A 395 1.25 5.32 -12.56
CA ALA A 395 0.05 5.07 -11.75
C ALA A 395 -0.71 3.84 -12.27
N PRO A 396 -1.52 3.20 -11.41
CA PRO A 396 -2.42 2.11 -11.84
C PRO A 396 -3.43 2.54 -12.91
N VAL A 397 -3.81 3.83 -12.93
CA VAL A 397 -4.65 4.41 -13.99
C VAL A 397 -3.88 5.55 -14.67
N ILE A 398 -3.78 5.46 -16.00
CA ILE A 398 -3.18 6.50 -16.84
C ILE A 398 -4.28 7.19 -17.63
N VAL A 399 -4.20 8.52 -17.71
CA VAL A 399 -5.17 9.34 -18.43
C VAL A 399 -4.54 10.20 -19.51
N ASP A 400 -5.33 10.52 -20.54
CA ASP A 400 -5.03 11.53 -21.54
C ASP A 400 -6.16 12.56 -21.52
N PRO A 401 -6.01 13.66 -20.75
CA PRO A 401 -7.08 14.65 -20.60
C PRO A 401 -7.40 15.40 -21.89
N GLU A 402 -6.46 15.51 -22.84
CA GLU A 402 -6.69 16.21 -24.12
C GLU A 402 -7.67 15.43 -25.02
N ASN A 403 -7.62 14.11 -24.96
CA ASN A 403 -8.47 13.21 -25.73
C ASN A 403 -9.61 12.59 -24.89
N ASP A 404 -9.71 12.95 -23.62
CA ASP A 404 -10.64 12.35 -22.64
C ASP A 404 -10.56 10.82 -22.63
N GLU A 405 -9.35 10.27 -22.54
CA GLU A 405 -9.09 8.83 -22.55
C GLU A 405 -8.58 8.32 -21.19
N VAL A 406 -8.96 7.09 -20.83
CA VAL A 406 -8.58 6.39 -19.58
C VAL A 406 -8.07 5.01 -19.91
N TYR A 407 -6.92 4.66 -19.30
CA TYR A 407 -6.32 3.34 -19.40
C TYR A 407 -6.08 2.75 -17.99
N PHE A 408 -6.73 1.62 -17.70
CA PHE A 408 -6.47 0.82 -16.51
C PHE A 408 -5.33 -0.15 -16.80
N THR A 409 -4.21 0.05 -16.14
CA THR A 409 -3.01 -0.77 -16.33
C THR A 409 -3.16 -2.13 -15.63
N PRO A 410 -2.33 -3.12 -15.95
CA PRO A 410 -2.25 -4.35 -15.18
C PRO A 410 -1.97 -4.16 -13.68
N LEU A 411 -1.36 -3.04 -13.26
CA LEU A 411 -1.14 -2.72 -11.84
C LEU A 411 -2.44 -2.49 -11.08
N TYR A 412 -3.40 -1.78 -11.70
CA TYR A 412 -4.75 -1.60 -11.12
C TYR A 412 -5.38 -2.96 -10.81
N HIS A 413 -5.35 -3.89 -11.76
CA HIS A 413 -5.91 -5.23 -11.58
C HIS A 413 -5.14 -6.02 -10.52
N THR A 414 -3.81 -5.85 -10.44
CA THR A 414 -2.97 -6.50 -9.43
C THR A 414 -3.35 -6.09 -8.02
N ILE A 415 -3.47 -4.78 -7.76
CA ILE A 415 -3.87 -4.29 -6.42
C ILE A 415 -5.30 -4.74 -6.11
N ALA A 416 -6.20 -4.73 -7.11
CA ALA A 416 -7.58 -5.15 -6.93
C ALA A 416 -7.74 -6.63 -6.52
N HIS A 417 -6.78 -7.52 -6.83
CA HIS A 417 -6.74 -8.89 -6.32
C HIS A 417 -6.65 -8.97 -4.80
N PHE A 418 -6.10 -7.95 -4.15
CA PHE A 418 -6.03 -7.85 -2.70
C PHE A 418 -7.16 -6.97 -2.16
N SER A 419 -7.24 -5.72 -2.60
CA SER A 419 -8.10 -4.70 -2.01
C SER A 419 -9.60 -5.02 -2.08
N ARG A 420 -10.05 -5.61 -3.18
CA ARG A 420 -11.45 -5.99 -3.38
C ARG A 420 -11.89 -7.14 -2.49
N PHE A 421 -11.02 -8.12 -2.27
CA PHE A 421 -11.37 -9.41 -1.67
C PHE A 421 -10.86 -9.60 -0.24
N ILE A 422 -9.89 -8.79 0.20
CA ILE A 422 -9.37 -8.78 1.56
C ILE A 422 -9.86 -7.49 2.22
N ARG A 423 -10.86 -7.62 3.09
CA ARG A 423 -11.51 -6.44 3.66
C ARG A 423 -10.91 -6.05 5.02
N PRO A 424 -11.05 -4.78 5.47
CA PRO A 424 -10.62 -4.37 6.80
C PRO A 424 -11.20 -5.26 7.89
N GLY A 425 -10.36 -5.69 8.82
CA GLY A 425 -10.74 -6.65 9.87
C GLY A 425 -10.51 -8.11 9.51
N ALA A 426 -10.16 -8.44 8.24
CA ALA A 426 -9.70 -9.78 7.87
C ALA A 426 -8.45 -10.15 8.69
N ILE A 427 -8.29 -11.42 9.00
CA ILE A 427 -7.16 -11.93 9.78
C ILE A 427 -6.27 -12.77 8.87
N LYS A 428 -4.98 -12.42 8.79
CA LYS A 428 -3.97 -13.26 8.12
C LYS A 428 -3.91 -14.63 8.80
N ILE A 429 -3.98 -15.70 7.99
CA ILE A 429 -3.92 -17.08 8.48
C ILE A 429 -2.66 -17.82 7.99
N GLY A 430 -2.31 -18.92 8.67
CA GLY A 430 -1.24 -19.83 8.27
C GLY A 430 -1.55 -20.57 6.98
N LEU A 431 -0.50 -21.02 6.29
CA LEU A 431 -0.60 -21.91 5.14
C LEU A 431 0.64 -22.78 4.99
N GLU A 432 0.46 -23.99 4.44
CA GLU A 432 1.54 -24.83 3.95
C GLU A 432 1.54 -24.80 2.42
N ASN A 433 2.64 -24.37 1.83
CA ASN A 433 2.84 -24.38 0.38
C ASN A 433 4.02 -25.29 0.03
N GLN A 434 3.75 -26.33 -0.76
CA GLN A 434 4.75 -27.30 -1.16
C GLN A 434 5.58 -26.88 -2.40
N ASN A 435 5.23 -25.75 -3.02
CA ASN A 435 5.91 -25.26 -4.22
C ASN A 435 6.40 -23.82 -4.04
N ASN A 436 7.70 -23.64 -3.96
CA ASN A 436 8.33 -22.33 -3.82
C ASN A 436 8.21 -21.43 -5.07
N SER A 437 7.81 -21.98 -6.23
CA SER A 437 7.56 -21.16 -7.44
C SER A 437 6.20 -20.44 -7.38
N LEU A 438 5.28 -20.89 -6.55
CA LEU A 438 4.03 -20.17 -6.27
C LEU A 438 4.18 -19.32 -5.00
N GLN A 439 3.98 -18.02 -5.12
CA GLN A 439 3.90 -17.15 -3.94
C GLN A 439 2.45 -17.04 -3.51
N VAL A 440 2.18 -17.24 -2.22
CA VAL A 440 0.82 -17.38 -1.69
C VAL A 440 0.65 -16.60 -0.40
N THR A 441 -0.49 -15.99 -0.23
CA THR A 441 -0.99 -15.48 1.06
C THR A 441 -2.45 -15.84 1.24
N ALA A 442 -2.92 -15.91 2.48
CA ALA A 442 -4.31 -16.23 2.78
C ALA A 442 -4.81 -15.47 4.00
N VAL A 443 -6.06 -15.06 3.97
CA VAL A 443 -6.76 -14.41 5.09
C VAL A 443 -8.12 -15.04 5.31
N GLU A 444 -8.65 -14.87 6.51
CA GLU A 444 -10.05 -15.11 6.86
C GLU A 444 -10.76 -13.78 7.00
N ASN A 445 -11.78 -13.53 6.18
CA ASN A 445 -12.61 -12.33 6.23
C ASN A 445 -13.62 -12.39 7.40
N LEU A 446 -14.20 -11.22 7.73
CA LEU A 446 -15.18 -11.11 8.83
C LEU A 446 -16.46 -11.93 8.61
N ASP A 447 -16.82 -12.22 7.37
CA ASP A 447 -17.95 -13.08 7.01
C ASP A 447 -17.64 -14.57 7.09
N GLY A 448 -16.42 -14.94 7.48
CA GLY A 448 -15.93 -16.31 7.60
C GLY A 448 -15.42 -16.91 6.27
N SER A 449 -15.51 -16.21 5.16
CA SER A 449 -14.88 -16.65 3.91
C SER A 449 -13.34 -16.55 4.01
N PHE A 450 -12.65 -17.40 3.22
CA PHE A 450 -11.19 -17.28 3.09
C PHE A 450 -10.85 -16.70 1.72
N THR A 451 -9.95 -15.75 1.70
CA THR A 451 -9.35 -15.23 0.47
C THR A 451 -7.91 -15.71 0.37
N VAL A 452 -7.59 -16.35 -0.74
CA VAL A 452 -6.23 -16.83 -1.07
C VAL A 452 -5.75 -16.10 -2.31
N VAL A 453 -4.59 -15.45 -2.24
CA VAL A 453 -3.98 -14.79 -3.40
C VAL A 453 -2.69 -15.52 -3.76
N ILE A 454 -2.57 -15.88 -5.05
CA ILE A 454 -1.48 -16.69 -5.58
C ILE A 454 -0.86 -15.99 -6.78
N LEU A 455 0.46 -15.90 -6.81
CA LEU A 455 1.26 -15.41 -7.93
C LEU A 455 2.05 -16.56 -8.56
N ASN A 456 1.88 -16.77 -9.86
CA ASN A 456 2.71 -17.60 -10.71
C ASN A 456 3.56 -16.70 -11.64
N GLN A 457 4.88 -16.68 -11.41
CA GLN A 457 5.82 -15.90 -12.23
C GLN A 457 6.38 -16.70 -13.41
N GLU A 458 6.20 -18.03 -13.41
CA GLU A 458 6.68 -18.90 -14.48
C GLU A 458 5.86 -18.72 -15.78
N SER A 459 6.45 -19.03 -16.92
CA SER A 459 5.76 -18.94 -18.21
C SER A 459 4.70 -20.02 -18.41
N GLU A 460 4.84 -21.14 -17.70
CA GLU A 460 3.96 -22.30 -17.84
C GLU A 460 2.85 -22.27 -16.77
N PRO A 461 1.65 -22.76 -17.12
CA PRO A 461 0.58 -22.96 -16.13
C PRO A 461 1.00 -23.96 -15.04
N MET A 462 0.47 -23.77 -13.84
CA MET A 462 0.71 -24.67 -12.71
C MET A 462 -0.60 -25.19 -12.13
N ASP A 463 -0.65 -26.49 -11.88
CA ASP A 463 -1.77 -27.15 -11.20
C ASP A 463 -1.49 -27.25 -9.70
N PHE A 464 -2.50 -26.93 -8.89
CA PHE A 464 -2.43 -27.08 -7.44
C PHE A 464 -3.76 -27.53 -6.86
N SER A 465 -3.70 -28.20 -5.71
CA SER A 465 -4.85 -28.56 -4.91
C SER A 465 -4.93 -27.62 -3.71
N LEU A 466 -6.00 -26.83 -3.61
CA LEU A 466 -6.29 -26.03 -2.44
C LEU A 466 -7.02 -26.89 -1.41
N VAL A 467 -6.49 -26.95 -0.19
CA VAL A 467 -6.97 -27.84 0.89
C VAL A 467 -7.38 -27.03 2.11
N LEU A 468 -8.56 -27.29 2.62
CA LEU A 468 -9.10 -26.75 3.88
C LEU A 468 -9.73 -27.88 4.70
N GLY A 469 -9.05 -28.29 5.79
CA GLY A 469 -9.46 -29.44 6.59
C GLY A 469 -9.43 -30.74 5.76
N ASN A 470 -10.59 -31.37 5.61
CA ASN A 470 -10.79 -32.59 4.78
C ASN A 470 -11.37 -32.28 3.38
N ARG A 471 -11.59 -31.00 3.05
CA ARG A 471 -12.10 -30.56 1.75
C ARG A 471 -10.97 -30.10 0.84
N SER A 472 -11.08 -30.33 -0.46
CA SER A 472 -10.11 -29.84 -1.44
C SER A 472 -10.76 -29.57 -2.79
N THR A 473 -10.08 -28.71 -3.59
CA THR A 473 -10.40 -28.49 -5.00
C THR A 473 -9.11 -28.31 -5.79
N ASP A 474 -9.08 -28.85 -7.01
CA ASP A 474 -7.94 -28.74 -7.89
C ASP A 474 -8.15 -27.55 -8.85
N ILE A 475 -7.14 -26.71 -8.96
CA ILE A 475 -7.19 -25.46 -9.72
C ILE A 475 -5.91 -25.36 -10.55
N GLN A 476 -6.02 -24.72 -11.71
CA GLN A 476 -4.87 -24.33 -12.52
C GLN A 476 -4.73 -22.80 -12.49
N ILE A 477 -3.53 -22.31 -12.23
CA ILE A 477 -3.15 -20.92 -12.47
C ILE A 477 -2.37 -20.81 -13.77
N SER A 478 -2.74 -19.86 -14.63
CA SER A 478 -2.03 -19.59 -15.90
C SER A 478 -0.57 -19.25 -15.66
N GLY A 479 0.26 -19.41 -16.68
CA GLY A 479 1.62 -18.85 -16.67
C GLY A 479 1.56 -17.33 -16.64
N GLN A 480 2.48 -16.70 -15.88
CA GLN A 480 2.53 -15.25 -15.71
C GLN A 480 1.18 -14.66 -15.28
N ALA A 481 0.69 -15.09 -14.11
CA ALA A 481 -0.65 -14.75 -13.63
C ALA A 481 -0.69 -14.54 -12.12
N ILE A 482 -1.69 -13.76 -11.71
CA ILE A 482 -2.14 -13.64 -10.32
C ILE A 482 -3.58 -14.13 -10.23
N GLN A 483 -3.87 -14.96 -9.26
CA GLN A 483 -5.23 -15.43 -8.95
C GLN A 483 -5.66 -15.05 -7.55
N THR A 484 -6.93 -14.70 -7.39
CA THR A 484 -7.62 -14.64 -6.11
C THR A 484 -8.69 -15.71 -6.06
N ILE A 485 -8.67 -16.50 -5.00
CA ILE A 485 -9.60 -17.59 -4.75
C ILE A 485 -10.39 -17.27 -3.50
N ILE A 486 -11.71 -17.22 -3.62
CA ILE A 486 -12.62 -17.06 -2.50
C ILE A 486 -13.16 -18.44 -2.16
N VAL A 487 -13.00 -18.83 -0.89
CA VAL A 487 -13.49 -20.09 -0.36
C VAL A 487 -14.67 -19.77 0.55
N GLY A 488 -15.88 -20.17 0.14
CA GLY A 488 -17.07 -20.12 0.98
C GLY A 488 -17.02 -21.16 2.12
N MET A 489 -17.70 -20.88 3.22
CA MET A 489 -17.88 -21.88 4.29
C MET A 489 -18.84 -23.00 3.91
#